data_3f8a0be6d665f7eea8e982ab293638b1
#
_entry.id   3f8a0be6d665f7eea8e982ab293638b1
#
_cell.length_a   1.000
_cell.length_b   1.000
_cell.length_c   1.000
_cell.angle_alpha   90.00
_cell.angle_beta   90.00
_cell.angle_gamma   90.00
#
_symmetry.space_group_name_H-M   'P 1'
#
loop_
_entity.id
_entity.type
_entity.pdbx_description
1 polymer ?
#
loop_
_entity_poly.entity_id
_entity_poly.type
_entity_poly.pdbx_seq_one_letter_code
_entity_poly.pdbx_strand_id
1 'polypeptide(L)'
;MDEIGKAAETCGFLTNFHDEGEGQPVVLLHGSGAGVSAWANWRNLIPRLSKNYRVIAPDLVGFGFTRTPEDFEFKFMSSWVDQLQALLEHLGLTKAHFVGNSFGGALTLWLAHEHPDLCDKLVLMGPGGWPSKVNENLELLWGYKPSVENMKSILDVMAYDRSIVTDELAELRYKATIREGAQE
;
A
#
# COMPACT_ATOMS: atom_id res chain seq x y z
N MET A 1 -8.09 -15.28 -6.12
CA MET A 1 -8.08 -13.81 -6.17
C MET A 1 -6.86 -13.38 -6.95
N ASP A 2 -7.05 -12.48 -7.88
CA ASP A 2 -5.98 -11.98 -8.73
C ASP A 2 -5.33 -10.74 -8.10
N GLU A 3 -4.10 -10.43 -8.49
CA GLU A 3 -3.37 -9.25 -7.99
C GLU A 3 -4.05 -7.94 -8.44
N ILE A 4 -4.70 -7.97 -9.60
CA ILE A 4 -5.52 -6.87 -10.11
C ILE A 4 -6.95 -7.05 -9.58
N GLY A 5 -7.45 -6.02 -8.91
CA GLY A 5 -8.79 -5.97 -8.36
C GLY A 5 -9.80 -5.21 -9.24
N LYS A 6 -10.69 -4.48 -8.58
CA LYS A 6 -11.60 -3.52 -9.22
C LYS A 6 -10.84 -2.26 -9.59
N ALA A 7 -11.41 -1.44 -10.47
CA ALA A 7 -10.88 -0.13 -10.81
C ALA A 7 -11.94 0.95 -10.65
N ALA A 8 -11.54 2.13 -10.17
CA ALA A 8 -12.37 3.32 -10.08
C ALA A 8 -11.58 4.56 -10.47
N GLU A 9 -12.24 5.52 -11.11
CA GLU A 9 -11.66 6.85 -11.30
C GLU A 9 -11.72 7.64 -10.00
N THR A 10 -10.54 8.10 -9.53
CA THR A 10 -10.40 8.85 -8.29
C THR A 10 -9.39 9.98 -8.51
N CYS A 11 -9.85 11.22 -8.48
CA CYS A 11 -9.00 12.42 -8.68
C CYS A 11 -8.14 12.38 -9.96
N GLY A 12 -8.66 11.80 -11.05
CA GLY A 12 -7.93 11.65 -12.31
C GLY A 12 -7.04 10.41 -12.40
N PHE A 13 -7.01 9.58 -11.36
CA PHE A 13 -6.32 8.27 -11.38
C PHE A 13 -7.29 7.14 -11.69
N LEU A 14 -6.81 6.11 -12.36
CA LEU A 14 -7.51 4.84 -12.40
C LEU A 14 -6.98 3.97 -11.25
N THR A 15 -7.62 4.11 -10.09
CA THR A 15 -7.22 3.40 -8.87
C THR A 15 -7.62 1.93 -8.94
N ASN A 16 -6.62 1.04 -8.82
CA ASN A 16 -6.85 -0.38 -8.59
C ASN A 16 -7.10 -0.63 -7.10
N PHE A 17 -8.10 -1.43 -6.75
CA PHE A 17 -8.40 -1.77 -5.37
C PHE A 17 -9.12 -3.11 -5.23
N HIS A 18 -8.92 -3.78 -4.10
CA HIS A 18 -9.72 -4.92 -3.67
C HIS A 18 -10.86 -4.43 -2.79
N ASP A 19 -12.03 -5.03 -2.93
CA ASP A 19 -13.24 -4.71 -2.15
C ASP A 19 -14.01 -6.01 -1.92
N GLU A 20 -13.88 -6.56 -0.73
CA GLU A 20 -14.32 -7.90 -0.36
C GLU A 20 -15.07 -7.89 0.96
N GLY A 21 -16.10 -8.75 1.04
CA GLY A 21 -16.94 -8.85 2.24
C GLY A 21 -17.98 -7.74 2.34
N GLU A 22 -18.67 -7.70 3.47
CA GLU A 22 -19.78 -6.78 3.76
C GLU A 22 -19.70 -6.26 5.20
N GLY A 23 -20.47 -5.22 5.52
CA GLY A 23 -20.57 -4.66 6.87
C GLY A 23 -19.67 -3.44 7.09
N GLN A 24 -19.11 -3.31 8.31
CA GLN A 24 -18.28 -2.17 8.69
C GLN A 24 -17.03 -2.07 7.78
N PRO A 25 -16.79 -0.93 7.11
CA PRO A 25 -15.66 -0.80 6.22
C PRO A 25 -14.31 -0.72 6.96
N VAL A 26 -13.33 -1.46 6.44
CA VAL A 26 -11.93 -1.46 6.87
C VAL A 26 -11.06 -1.20 5.66
N VAL A 27 -10.31 -0.10 5.66
CA VAL A 27 -9.37 0.27 4.60
C VAL A 27 -7.97 -0.18 4.99
N LEU A 28 -7.31 -0.93 4.10
CA LEU A 28 -5.97 -1.46 4.30
C LEU A 28 -4.97 -0.70 3.43
N LEU A 29 -4.09 0.09 4.04
CA LEU A 29 -3.08 0.90 3.35
C LEU A 29 -1.71 0.22 3.42
N HIS A 30 -1.16 -0.13 2.26
CA HIS A 30 0.12 -0.83 2.14
C HIS A 30 1.32 0.09 2.41
N GLY A 31 2.49 -0.50 2.65
CA GLY A 31 3.76 0.21 2.79
C GLY A 31 4.32 0.70 1.46
N SER A 32 5.40 1.46 1.51
CA SER A 32 6.20 1.83 0.36
C SER A 32 7.36 0.84 0.17
N GLY A 33 7.58 0.41 -1.03
CA GLY A 33 8.70 -0.47 -1.36
C GLY A 33 8.62 -0.91 -2.81
N ALA A 34 9.75 -1.28 -3.36
CA ALA A 34 9.83 -1.71 -4.75
C ALA A 34 8.87 -2.88 -5.03
N GLY A 35 7.99 -2.73 -6.01
CA GLY A 35 7.04 -3.74 -6.44
C GLY A 35 5.93 -4.06 -5.43
N VAL A 36 5.65 -3.16 -4.47
CA VAL A 36 4.53 -3.34 -3.53
C VAL A 36 3.19 -3.07 -4.23
N SER A 37 2.17 -3.80 -3.82
CA SER A 37 0.77 -3.56 -4.16
C SER A 37 -0.10 -3.87 -2.92
N ALA A 38 -1.34 -3.47 -2.95
CA ALA A 38 -2.30 -3.85 -1.92
C ALA A 38 -2.39 -5.38 -1.77
N TRP A 39 -2.44 -6.09 -2.89
CA TRP A 39 -2.43 -7.55 -2.90
C TRP A 39 -1.16 -8.13 -2.29
N ALA A 40 0.02 -7.65 -2.72
CA ALA A 40 1.30 -8.12 -2.20
C ALA A 40 1.41 -7.96 -0.68
N ASN A 41 0.85 -6.87 -0.14
CA ASN A 41 0.87 -6.59 1.30
C ASN A 41 -0.22 -7.36 2.06
N TRP A 42 -1.44 -7.49 1.52
CA TRP A 42 -2.63 -7.85 2.28
C TRP A 42 -3.32 -9.15 1.87
N ARG A 43 -2.83 -9.88 0.86
CA ARG A 43 -3.46 -11.12 0.34
C ARG A 43 -3.80 -12.18 1.39
N ASN A 44 -3.03 -12.23 2.49
CA ASN A 44 -3.27 -13.17 3.58
C ASN A 44 -4.27 -12.63 4.63
N LEU A 45 -4.46 -11.30 4.68
CA LEU A 45 -5.34 -10.64 5.65
C LEU A 45 -6.74 -10.40 5.07
N ILE A 46 -6.85 -10.00 3.81
CA ILE A 46 -8.12 -9.75 3.13
C ILE A 46 -9.12 -10.90 3.33
N PRO A 47 -8.80 -12.19 3.04
CA PRO A 47 -9.77 -13.28 3.17
C PRO A 47 -10.18 -13.59 4.61
N ARG A 48 -9.40 -13.13 5.58
CA ARG A 48 -9.70 -13.32 7.01
C ARG A 48 -10.64 -12.24 7.53
N LEU A 49 -10.35 -10.98 7.19
CA LEU A 49 -11.15 -9.84 7.62
C LEU A 49 -12.48 -9.76 6.88
N SER A 50 -12.53 -10.12 5.60
CA SER A 50 -13.75 -10.06 4.78
C SER A 50 -14.87 -11.01 5.23
N LYS A 51 -14.59 -11.90 6.18
CA LYS A 51 -15.63 -12.72 6.85
C LYS A 51 -16.55 -11.89 7.75
N ASN A 52 -16.10 -10.74 8.26
CA ASN A 52 -16.82 -9.93 9.25
C ASN A 52 -16.86 -8.44 8.91
N TYR A 53 -16.09 -8.00 7.90
CA TYR A 53 -15.93 -6.60 7.51
C TYR A 53 -15.98 -6.45 6.00
N ARG A 54 -16.37 -5.28 5.51
CA ARG A 54 -16.08 -4.90 4.13
C ARG A 54 -14.66 -4.38 4.06
N VAL A 55 -13.78 -5.11 3.39
CA VAL A 55 -12.35 -4.80 3.29
C VAL A 55 -12.06 -4.10 1.98
N ILE A 56 -11.51 -2.90 2.05
CA ILE A 56 -11.08 -2.10 0.90
C ILE A 56 -9.55 -1.98 0.96
N ALA A 57 -8.86 -2.41 -0.08
CA ALA A 57 -7.41 -2.34 -0.14
C ALA A 57 -6.98 -1.73 -1.49
N PRO A 58 -6.75 -0.40 -1.54
CA PRO A 58 -6.29 0.28 -2.75
C PRO A 58 -4.78 0.10 -2.97
N ASP A 59 -4.39 0.07 -4.23
CA ASP A 59 -3.03 0.42 -4.62
C ASP A 59 -2.89 1.94 -4.58
N LEU A 60 -1.99 2.44 -3.75
CA LEU A 60 -1.73 3.87 -3.65
C LEU A 60 -1.07 4.40 -4.94
N VAL A 61 -1.30 5.66 -5.26
CA VAL A 61 -0.68 6.34 -6.42
C VAL A 61 0.84 6.11 -6.42
N GLY A 62 1.38 5.71 -7.58
CA GLY A 62 2.79 5.35 -7.74
C GLY A 62 3.12 3.91 -7.36
N PHE A 63 2.11 3.09 -7.00
CA PHE A 63 2.29 1.70 -6.60
C PHE A 63 1.28 0.76 -7.29
N GLY A 64 1.63 -0.50 -7.34
CA GLY A 64 0.76 -1.58 -7.78
C GLY A 64 0.28 -1.42 -9.22
N PHE A 65 -1.03 -1.39 -9.40
CA PHE A 65 -1.71 -1.29 -10.69
C PHE A 65 -2.55 -0.01 -10.84
N THR A 66 -2.44 0.93 -9.89
CA THR A 66 -3.02 2.26 -10.03
C THR A 66 -2.29 3.01 -11.13
N ARG A 67 -3.04 3.60 -12.06
CA ARG A 67 -2.51 4.33 -13.22
C ARG A 67 -2.74 5.81 -13.05
N THR A 68 -1.71 6.60 -13.38
CA THR A 68 -1.75 8.06 -13.42
C THR A 68 -1.74 8.57 -14.86
N PRO A 69 -2.32 9.73 -15.17
CA PRO A 69 -2.11 10.40 -16.45
C PRO A 69 -0.63 10.75 -16.66
N GLU A 70 -0.19 10.82 -17.90
CA GLU A 70 1.21 11.16 -18.26
C GLU A 70 1.64 12.56 -17.78
N ASP A 71 0.69 13.49 -17.66
CA ASP A 71 0.90 14.88 -17.22
C ASP A 71 0.60 15.09 -15.73
N PHE A 72 0.49 14.00 -14.94
CA PHE A 72 0.16 14.09 -13.53
C PHE A 72 1.30 14.70 -12.72
N GLU A 73 0.99 15.80 -12.04
CA GLU A 73 1.88 16.43 -11.07
C GLU A 73 1.67 15.83 -9.67
N PHE A 74 2.62 15.01 -9.25
CA PHE A 74 2.58 14.40 -7.93
C PHE A 74 2.83 15.41 -6.82
N LYS A 75 1.89 15.49 -5.85
CA LYS A 75 2.02 16.32 -4.64
C LYS A 75 2.15 15.42 -3.43
N PHE A 76 3.29 15.51 -2.78
CA PHE A 76 3.60 14.68 -1.61
C PHE A 76 2.48 14.76 -0.55
N MET A 77 2.07 13.64 -0.02
CA MET A 77 0.93 13.39 0.90
C MET A 77 -0.44 13.72 0.31
N SER A 78 -0.68 14.92 -0.25
CA SER A 78 -2.01 15.31 -0.72
C SER A 78 -2.53 14.41 -1.85
N SER A 79 -1.68 14.00 -2.81
CA SER A 79 -2.13 13.10 -3.89
C SER A 79 -2.69 11.78 -3.38
N TRP A 80 -2.10 11.21 -2.32
CA TRP A 80 -2.61 9.98 -1.71
C TRP A 80 -3.86 10.22 -0.87
N VAL A 81 -3.93 11.35 -0.15
CA VAL A 81 -5.13 11.72 0.63
C VAL A 81 -6.31 11.96 -0.30
N ASP A 82 -6.11 12.74 -1.37
CA ASP A 82 -7.13 13.02 -2.37
C ASP A 82 -7.63 11.72 -3.04
N GLN A 83 -6.71 10.80 -3.37
CA GLN A 83 -7.05 9.48 -3.89
C GLN A 83 -7.95 8.70 -2.93
N LEU A 84 -7.57 8.65 -1.64
CA LEU A 84 -8.34 7.91 -0.63
C LEU A 84 -9.72 8.51 -0.40
N GLN A 85 -9.82 9.85 -0.31
CA GLN A 85 -11.11 10.53 -0.17
C GLN A 85 -12.02 10.23 -1.36
N ALA A 86 -11.52 10.40 -2.59
CA ALA A 86 -12.29 10.13 -3.79
C ALA A 86 -12.70 8.66 -3.91
N LEU A 87 -11.85 7.71 -3.46
CA LEU A 87 -12.21 6.30 -3.43
C LEU A 87 -13.33 6.02 -2.41
N LEU A 88 -13.23 6.58 -1.20
CA LEU A 88 -14.28 6.44 -0.18
C LEU A 88 -15.61 7.04 -0.68
N GLU A 89 -15.56 8.21 -1.31
CA GLU A 89 -16.74 8.86 -1.89
C GLU A 89 -17.35 8.01 -3.01
N HIS A 90 -16.52 7.49 -3.94
CA HIS A 90 -16.96 6.58 -4.99
C HIS A 90 -17.67 5.34 -4.44
N LEU A 91 -17.21 4.83 -3.30
CA LEU A 91 -17.78 3.66 -2.63
C LEU A 91 -18.98 4.00 -1.72
N GLY A 92 -19.37 5.28 -1.62
CA GLY A 92 -20.45 5.76 -0.76
C GLY A 92 -20.13 5.65 0.74
N LEU A 93 -18.85 5.71 1.10
CA LEU A 93 -18.36 5.56 2.47
C LEU A 93 -18.04 6.93 3.08
N THR A 94 -18.67 7.25 4.18
CA THR A 94 -18.45 8.50 4.94
C THR A 94 -17.49 8.30 6.11
N LYS A 95 -17.26 7.04 6.52
CA LYS A 95 -16.38 6.70 7.64
C LYS A 95 -15.91 5.26 7.54
N ALA A 96 -14.64 5.00 7.89
CA ALA A 96 -14.08 3.66 7.90
C ALA A 96 -13.07 3.45 9.03
N HIS A 97 -12.77 2.19 9.36
CA HIS A 97 -11.56 1.83 10.09
C HIS A 97 -10.37 1.81 9.13
N PHE A 98 -9.18 2.15 9.60
CA PHE A 98 -7.96 2.11 8.79
C PHE A 98 -6.91 1.22 9.44
N VAL A 99 -6.27 0.40 8.61
CA VAL A 99 -5.09 -0.38 8.99
C VAL A 99 -3.96 0.03 8.05
N GLY A 100 -2.93 0.66 8.59
CA GLY A 100 -1.81 1.16 7.80
C GLY A 100 -0.49 0.49 8.16
N ASN A 101 0.20 -0.03 7.15
CA ASN A 101 1.53 -0.64 7.30
C ASN A 101 2.62 0.35 6.86
N SER A 102 3.62 0.60 7.70
CA SER A 102 4.79 1.42 7.36
C SER A 102 4.37 2.80 6.81
N PHE A 103 4.63 3.11 5.54
CA PHE A 103 4.16 4.31 4.85
C PHE A 103 2.62 4.46 4.92
N GLY A 104 1.87 3.37 4.69
CA GLY A 104 0.41 3.38 4.84
C GLY A 104 -0.03 3.76 6.26
N GLY A 105 0.78 3.45 7.27
CA GLY A 105 0.55 3.91 8.65
C GLY A 105 0.77 5.41 8.82
N ALA A 106 1.82 5.97 8.20
CA ALA A 106 2.04 7.42 8.19
C ALA A 106 0.91 8.15 7.46
N LEU A 107 0.48 7.62 6.32
CA LEU A 107 -0.65 8.16 5.56
C LEU A 107 -1.97 8.10 6.36
N THR A 108 -2.18 7.00 7.11
CA THR A 108 -3.33 6.88 8.01
C THR A 108 -3.34 7.96 9.08
N LEU A 109 -2.19 8.26 9.68
CA LEU A 109 -2.07 9.33 10.67
C LEU A 109 -2.32 10.71 10.05
N TRP A 110 -1.79 10.94 8.87
CA TRP A 110 -2.01 12.19 8.14
C TRP A 110 -3.49 12.38 7.78
N LEU A 111 -4.12 11.33 7.23
CA LEU A 111 -5.56 11.35 6.92
C LEU A 111 -6.40 11.64 8.17
N ALA A 112 -6.08 11.01 9.30
CA ALA A 112 -6.80 11.23 10.55
C ALA A 112 -6.59 12.65 11.14
N HIS A 113 -5.48 13.29 10.82
CA HIS A 113 -5.24 14.69 11.19
C HIS A 113 -6.05 15.66 10.31
N GLU A 114 -5.98 15.50 9.00
CA GLU A 114 -6.65 16.39 8.05
C GLU A 114 -8.17 16.14 7.96
N HIS A 115 -8.57 14.86 8.05
CA HIS A 115 -9.95 14.41 7.85
C HIS A 115 -10.42 13.45 8.97
N PRO A 116 -10.46 13.91 10.23
CA PRO A 116 -10.81 13.05 11.37
C PRO A 116 -12.21 12.42 11.25
N ASP A 117 -13.12 13.06 10.52
CA ASP A 117 -14.48 12.56 10.34
C ASP A 117 -14.55 11.29 9.48
N LEU A 118 -13.56 11.06 8.61
CA LEU A 118 -13.45 9.85 7.80
C LEU A 118 -12.92 8.66 8.60
N CYS A 119 -12.26 8.92 9.74
CA CYS A 119 -11.56 7.91 10.52
C CYS A 119 -12.36 7.51 11.76
N ASP A 120 -12.63 6.21 11.92
CA ASP A 120 -13.27 5.68 13.14
C ASP A 120 -12.22 5.07 14.08
N LYS A 121 -11.53 4.02 13.65
CA LYS A 121 -10.45 3.36 14.39
C LYS A 121 -9.22 3.20 13.52
N LEU A 122 -8.04 3.26 14.14
CA LEU A 122 -6.77 3.14 13.47
C LEU A 122 -5.97 1.97 14.05
N VAL A 123 -5.41 1.15 13.18
CA VAL A 123 -4.39 0.15 13.51
C VAL A 123 -3.13 0.50 12.72
N LEU A 124 -2.04 0.77 13.42
CA LEU A 124 -0.77 1.20 12.84
C LEU A 124 0.29 0.12 13.02
N MET A 125 0.83 -0.36 11.92
CA MET A 125 1.85 -1.41 11.89
C MET A 125 3.19 -0.80 11.48
N GLY A 126 4.05 -0.49 12.46
CA GLY A 126 5.36 0.12 12.23
C GLY A 126 5.29 1.40 11.39
N PRO A 127 4.45 2.40 11.77
CA PRO A 127 4.22 3.57 10.93
C PRO A 127 5.49 4.39 10.77
N GLY A 128 5.67 4.98 9.57
CA GLY A 128 6.62 6.06 9.35
C GLY A 128 6.10 7.39 9.94
N GLY A 129 6.88 8.47 9.73
CA GLY A 129 6.48 9.83 10.14
C GLY A 129 7.01 10.27 11.51
N TRP A 130 7.80 9.44 12.18
CA TRP A 130 8.52 9.82 13.38
C TRP A 130 9.95 10.27 13.03
N PRO A 131 10.50 11.33 13.67
CA PRO A 131 11.89 11.72 13.49
C PRO A 131 12.82 10.56 13.87
N SER A 132 13.40 9.91 12.89
CA SER A 132 14.34 8.83 13.09
C SER A 132 15.56 9.03 12.18
N LYS A 133 16.72 8.55 12.63
CA LYS A 133 17.88 8.50 11.76
C LYS A 133 17.67 7.39 10.71
N VAL A 134 17.95 7.70 9.47
CA VAL A 134 18.06 6.69 8.43
C VAL A 134 19.22 5.77 8.81
N ASN A 135 18.95 4.47 8.88
CA ASN A 135 19.96 3.47 9.15
C ASN A 135 20.29 2.71 7.84
N GLU A 136 21.35 1.91 7.86
CA GLU A 136 21.83 1.15 6.71
C GLU A 136 20.72 0.27 6.07
N ASN A 137 19.80 -0.25 6.88
CA ASN A 137 18.69 -1.07 6.38
C ASN A 137 17.66 -0.25 5.58
N LEU A 138 17.38 0.98 6.03
CA LEU A 138 16.51 1.89 5.29
C LEU A 138 17.20 2.42 4.03
N GLU A 139 18.51 2.68 4.10
CA GLU A 139 19.29 3.05 2.92
C GLU A 139 19.28 1.94 1.86
N LEU A 140 19.43 0.67 2.28
CA LEU A 140 19.32 -0.48 1.40
C LEU A 140 17.92 -0.57 0.74
N LEU A 141 16.88 -0.35 1.53
CA LEU A 141 15.49 -0.41 1.05
C LEU A 141 15.18 0.70 0.04
N TRP A 142 15.54 1.95 0.37
CA TRP A 142 15.25 3.12 -0.47
C TRP A 142 16.22 3.28 -1.64
N GLY A 143 17.44 2.76 -1.50
CA GLY A 143 18.45 2.72 -2.57
C GLY A 143 18.34 1.49 -3.47
N TYR A 144 17.22 0.76 -3.44
CA TYR A 144 17.04 -0.46 -4.21
C TYR A 144 17.32 -0.26 -5.71
N LYS A 145 18.17 -1.12 -6.25
CA LYS A 145 18.37 -1.25 -7.70
C LYS A 145 17.86 -2.62 -8.14
N PRO A 146 17.06 -2.71 -9.20
CA PRO A 146 16.42 -3.96 -9.60
C PRO A 146 17.42 -5.08 -9.88
N SER A 147 17.45 -6.08 -9.01
CA SER A 147 18.10 -7.37 -9.21
C SER A 147 17.55 -8.37 -8.19
N VAL A 148 17.62 -9.66 -8.49
CA VAL A 148 17.20 -10.73 -7.58
C VAL A 148 18.06 -10.71 -6.31
N GLU A 149 19.37 -10.48 -6.45
CA GLU A 149 20.31 -10.42 -5.32
C GLU A 149 19.98 -9.26 -4.37
N ASN A 150 19.77 -8.05 -4.91
CA ASN A 150 19.38 -6.90 -4.09
C ASN A 150 18.01 -7.11 -3.43
N MET A 151 17.05 -7.71 -4.13
CA MET A 151 15.76 -8.05 -3.55
C MET A 151 15.91 -9.05 -2.42
N LYS A 152 16.74 -10.08 -2.57
CA LYS A 152 17.01 -11.06 -1.51
C LYS A 152 17.62 -10.39 -0.28
N SER A 153 18.57 -9.46 -0.47
CA SER A 153 19.17 -8.68 0.61
C SER A 153 18.14 -7.84 1.37
N ILE A 154 17.20 -7.20 0.67
CA ILE A 154 16.09 -6.46 1.29
C ILE A 154 15.20 -7.40 2.09
N LEU A 155 14.80 -8.53 1.52
CA LEU A 155 13.96 -9.52 2.22
C LEU A 155 14.63 -10.05 3.48
N ASP A 156 15.94 -10.31 3.44
CA ASP A 156 16.73 -10.81 4.57
C ASP A 156 16.79 -9.80 5.73
N VAL A 157 16.87 -8.51 5.41
CA VAL A 157 16.85 -7.43 6.41
C VAL A 157 15.45 -7.24 7.00
N MET A 158 14.40 -7.42 6.21
CA MET A 158 13.03 -7.16 6.64
C MET A 158 12.35 -8.35 7.34
N ALA A 159 12.80 -9.57 7.06
CA ALA A 159 12.20 -10.78 7.61
C ALA A 159 12.75 -11.09 9.01
N TYR A 160 11.88 -11.17 10.02
CA TYR A 160 12.25 -11.71 11.33
C TYR A 160 12.61 -13.20 11.22
N ASP A 161 11.76 -13.97 10.58
CA ASP A 161 12.03 -15.39 10.26
C ASP A 161 12.65 -15.46 8.87
N ARG A 162 13.97 -15.63 8.83
CA ARG A 162 14.74 -15.69 7.58
C ARG A 162 14.50 -16.96 6.78
N SER A 163 13.85 -17.96 7.35
CA SER A 163 13.52 -19.20 6.62
C SER A 163 12.55 -18.96 5.45
N ILE A 164 11.80 -17.85 5.49
CA ILE A 164 10.90 -17.44 4.39
C ILE A 164 11.64 -16.76 3.22
N VAL A 165 12.90 -16.38 3.41
CA VAL A 165 13.70 -15.69 2.37
C VAL A 165 14.30 -16.72 1.43
N THR A 166 13.53 -17.14 0.44
CA THR A 166 13.96 -18.09 -0.59
C THR A 166 14.32 -17.37 -1.88
N ASP A 167 15.05 -18.06 -2.77
CA ASP A 167 15.39 -17.53 -4.08
C ASP A 167 14.12 -17.32 -4.92
N GLU A 168 13.13 -18.20 -4.80
CA GLU A 168 11.85 -18.09 -5.47
C GLU A 168 11.07 -16.85 -5.00
N LEU A 169 11.08 -16.56 -3.68
CA LEU A 169 10.45 -15.35 -3.17
C LEU A 169 11.16 -14.09 -3.67
N ALA A 170 12.50 -14.10 -3.68
CA ALA A 170 13.30 -12.99 -4.19
C ALA A 170 13.04 -12.74 -5.68
N GLU A 171 12.97 -13.81 -6.48
CA GLU A 171 12.67 -13.72 -7.91
C GLU A 171 11.24 -13.21 -8.16
N LEU A 172 10.26 -13.71 -7.41
CA LEU A 172 8.87 -13.25 -7.49
C LEU A 172 8.76 -11.75 -7.19
N ARG A 173 9.40 -11.31 -6.12
CA ARG A 173 9.40 -9.89 -5.72
C ARG A 173 10.17 -9.02 -6.73
N TYR A 174 11.31 -9.48 -7.22
CA TYR A 174 12.06 -8.80 -8.27
C TYR A 174 11.21 -8.58 -9.53
N LYS A 175 10.50 -9.60 -10.01
CA LYS A 175 9.60 -9.48 -11.17
C LYS A 175 8.54 -8.40 -10.98
N ALA A 176 8.06 -8.21 -9.77
CA ALA A 176 7.11 -7.13 -9.46
C ALA A 176 7.73 -5.73 -9.59
N THR A 177 9.05 -5.59 -9.39
CA THR A 177 9.75 -4.30 -9.45
C THR A 177 10.13 -3.85 -10.86
N ILE A 178 10.12 -4.77 -11.83
CA ILE A 178 10.49 -4.48 -13.23
C ILE A 178 9.27 -4.46 -14.16
N ARG A 179 8.06 -4.47 -13.61
CA ARG A 179 6.85 -4.26 -14.41
C ARG A 179 6.86 -2.86 -15.00
N GLU A 180 6.23 -2.71 -16.16
CA GLU A 180 5.97 -1.40 -16.75
C GLU A 180 5.27 -0.48 -15.73
N GLY A 181 5.78 0.74 -15.54
CA GLY A 181 5.31 1.70 -14.55
C GLY A 181 5.73 1.48 -13.10
N ALA A 182 6.48 0.41 -12.79
CA ALA A 182 6.83 0.09 -11.40
C ALA A 182 8.05 0.88 -10.85
N GLN A 183 8.78 1.59 -11.70
CA GLN A 183 10.01 2.32 -11.37
C GLN A 183 9.95 3.81 -11.79
N GLU A 184 8.80 4.28 -12.26
CA GLU A 184 8.59 5.65 -12.72
C GLU A 184 8.22 6.64 -11.62
#